data_e7d9dc43d9763e6dd1e12598ee79d18b
#
_entry.id   e7d9dc43d9763e6dd1e12598ee79d18b
#
_cell.length_a   1.000
_cell.length_b   1.000
_cell.length_c   1.000
_cell.angle_alpha   90.00
_cell.angle_beta   90.00
_cell.angle_gamma   90.00
#
_symmetry.space_group_name_H-M   'P 1'
#
loop_
_entity.id
_entity.type
_entity.pdbx_description
1 polymer ?
#
loop_
_entity_poly.entity_id
_entity_poly.type
_entity_poly.pdbx_seq_one_letter_code
_entity_poly.pdbx_strand_id
1 'polypeptide(L)'
;LVAQVPGGMLTNLESQLKQQNAADRLDQVLAEIPRVREDLGFIPLVTPTSQIVGTQAVLNVLTGERYKTIAKETAGILKGEYGHTPVPVNAALQARVLEGGAPVTCRPADLLKPELAELEADVRRQAQEKGITLAGNAIDDVLTVALFPQIGLKFLENRHNPAAFELLPQAEAAQPVAKAEKPAASGIYTVEVEGKAFVVKVSDGG
;
A
#
# COMPACT_ATOMS: atom_id res chain seq x y z
N LEU A 1 -15.34 -9.17 -12.52
CA LEU A 1 -14.19 -8.33 -12.86
C LEU A 1 -13.09 -9.20 -13.46
N VAL A 2 -12.61 -8.88 -14.65
CA VAL A 2 -11.58 -9.65 -15.37
C VAL A 2 -10.29 -9.76 -14.54
N ALA A 3 -9.90 -8.68 -13.85
CA ALA A 3 -8.68 -8.63 -13.08
C ALA A 3 -8.77 -9.28 -11.69
N GLN A 4 -9.96 -9.62 -11.20
CA GLN A 4 -10.20 -10.19 -9.85
C GLN A 4 -9.46 -9.44 -8.73
N VAL A 5 -9.40 -8.12 -8.83
CA VAL A 5 -8.65 -7.25 -7.95
C VAL A 5 -9.39 -7.08 -6.62
N PRO A 6 -8.75 -7.29 -5.45
CA PRO A 6 -9.35 -6.99 -4.16
C PRO A 6 -9.75 -5.52 -4.05
N GLY A 7 -10.89 -5.21 -3.38
CA GLY A 7 -11.43 -3.85 -3.31
C GLY A 7 -10.43 -2.81 -2.80
N GLY A 8 -9.65 -3.12 -1.77
CA GLY A 8 -8.61 -2.22 -1.25
C GLY A 8 -7.50 -1.92 -2.26
N MET A 9 -7.14 -2.91 -3.09
CA MET A 9 -6.17 -2.70 -4.17
C MET A 9 -6.73 -1.76 -5.24
N LEU A 10 -8.00 -1.90 -5.62
CA LEU A 10 -8.64 -1.03 -6.62
C LEU A 10 -8.61 0.44 -6.17
N THR A 11 -9.02 0.73 -4.93
CA THR A 11 -8.98 2.08 -4.36
C THR A 11 -7.57 2.68 -4.36
N ASN A 12 -6.56 1.86 -4.03
CA ASN A 12 -5.17 2.31 -4.07
C ASN A 12 -4.70 2.63 -5.50
N LEU A 13 -5.06 1.80 -6.49
CA LEU A 13 -4.74 2.04 -7.90
C LEU A 13 -5.40 3.33 -8.42
N GLU A 14 -6.68 3.54 -8.12
CA GLU A 14 -7.37 4.77 -8.47
C GLU A 14 -6.68 6.01 -7.88
N SER A 15 -6.29 5.93 -6.60
CA SER A 15 -5.61 7.03 -5.92
C SER A 15 -4.23 7.31 -6.53
N GLN A 16 -3.44 6.27 -6.82
CA GLN A 16 -2.14 6.41 -7.47
C GLN A 16 -2.26 7.01 -8.87
N LEU A 17 -3.21 6.54 -9.68
CA LEU A 17 -3.42 7.06 -11.03
C LEU A 17 -3.91 8.51 -11.01
N LYS A 18 -4.77 8.90 -10.06
CA LYS A 18 -5.18 10.29 -9.86
C LYS A 18 -4.01 11.20 -9.53
N GLN A 19 -3.11 10.78 -8.64
CA GLN A 19 -1.91 11.53 -8.29
C GLN A 19 -0.96 11.72 -9.48
N GLN A 20 -0.97 10.79 -10.43
CA GLN A 20 -0.17 10.84 -11.66
C GLN A 20 -0.91 11.49 -12.84
N ASN A 21 -2.10 12.08 -12.62
CA ASN A 21 -2.97 12.63 -13.67
C ASN A 21 -3.27 11.63 -14.79
N ALA A 22 -3.43 10.36 -14.46
CA ALA A 22 -3.65 9.23 -15.37
C ALA A 22 -4.89 8.40 -15.00
N ALA A 23 -5.89 9.00 -14.37
CA ALA A 23 -7.11 8.30 -13.92
C ALA A 23 -7.88 7.64 -15.09
N ASP A 24 -7.76 8.17 -16.30
CA ASP A 24 -8.31 7.64 -17.54
C ASP A 24 -7.69 6.30 -17.98
N ARG A 25 -6.54 5.92 -17.40
CA ARG A 25 -5.84 4.67 -17.72
C ARG A 25 -6.19 3.49 -16.84
N LEU A 26 -7.15 3.63 -15.94
CA LEU A 26 -7.51 2.58 -14.98
C LEU A 26 -7.85 1.25 -15.68
N ASP A 27 -8.65 1.28 -16.74
CA ASP A 27 -9.03 0.07 -17.48
C ASP A 27 -7.82 -0.63 -18.10
N GLN A 28 -6.83 0.13 -18.59
CA GLN A 28 -5.58 -0.41 -19.12
C GLN A 28 -4.77 -1.11 -18.02
N VAL A 29 -4.70 -0.49 -16.83
CA VAL A 29 -4.02 -1.10 -15.66
C VAL A 29 -4.73 -2.37 -15.22
N LEU A 30 -6.06 -2.37 -15.15
CA LEU A 30 -6.84 -3.55 -14.81
C LEU A 30 -6.66 -4.71 -15.81
N ALA A 31 -6.50 -4.40 -17.09
CA ALA A 31 -6.19 -5.39 -18.13
C ALA A 31 -4.74 -5.91 -18.05
N GLU A 32 -3.81 -5.09 -17.55
CA GLU A 32 -2.39 -5.46 -17.42
C GLU A 32 -2.11 -6.32 -16.16
N ILE A 33 -2.90 -6.20 -15.10
CA ILE A 33 -2.73 -6.95 -13.84
C ILE A 33 -2.67 -8.48 -14.05
N PRO A 34 -3.59 -9.12 -14.77
CA PRO A 34 -3.51 -10.57 -15.04
C PRO A 34 -2.22 -10.97 -15.75
N ARG A 35 -1.73 -10.16 -16.69
CA ARG A 35 -0.52 -10.41 -17.46
C ARG A 35 0.73 -10.30 -16.60
N VAL A 36 0.81 -9.28 -15.73
CA VAL A 36 1.90 -9.17 -14.75
C VAL A 36 1.87 -10.32 -13.77
N ARG A 37 0.68 -10.72 -13.29
CA ARG A 37 0.52 -11.86 -12.40
C ARG A 37 1.01 -13.16 -13.03
N GLU A 38 0.72 -13.40 -14.33
CA GLU A 38 1.21 -14.53 -15.08
C GLU A 38 2.74 -14.52 -15.18
N ASP A 39 3.33 -13.39 -15.57
CA ASP A 39 4.78 -13.23 -15.65
C ASP A 39 5.51 -13.49 -14.32
N LEU A 40 4.83 -13.22 -13.20
CA LEU A 40 5.34 -13.47 -11.84
C LEU A 40 4.98 -14.85 -11.28
N GLY A 41 4.56 -15.79 -12.14
CA GLY A 41 4.30 -17.17 -11.73
C GLY A 41 2.98 -17.36 -10.99
N PHE A 42 1.95 -16.57 -11.31
CA PHE A 42 0.60 -16.61 -10.74
C PHE A 42 0.56 -16.45 -9.22
N ILE A 43 1.43 -15.60 -8.67
CA ILE A 43 1.43 -15.30 -7.24
C ILE A 43 0.03 -14.87 -6.77
N PRO A 44 -0.36 -15.16 -5.50
CA PRO A 44 -1.64 -14.76 -4.96
C PRO A 44 -1.76 -13.24 -4.87
N LEU A 45 -2.96 -12.71 -5.15
CA LEU A 45 -3.25 -11.27 -5.00
C LEU A 45 -3.69 -10.95 -3.57
N VAL A 46 -2.75 -11.03 -2.65
CA VAL A 46 -2.90 -10.67 -1.23
C VAL A 46 -1.77 -9.72 -0.84
N THR A 47 -1.85 -9.07 0.31
CA THR A 47 -0.75 -8.22 0.82
C THR A 47 0.49 -9.07 1.14
N PRO A 48 1.69 -8.71 0.67
CA PRO A 48 2.04 -7.53 -0.13
C PRO A 48 1.99 -7.74 -1.65
N THR A 49 1.84 -8.97 -2.14
CA THR A 49 1.99 -9.33 -3.56
C THR A 49 0.98 -8.65 -4.47
N SER A 50 -0.25 -8.38 -3.98
CA SER A 50 -1.24 -7.60 -4.74
C SER A 50 -0.75 -6.19 -5.06
N GLN A 51 -0.08 -5.54 -4.11
CA GLN A 51 0.50 -4.21 -4.29
C GLN A 51 1.67 -4.25 -5.29
N ILE A 52 2.51 -5.27 -5.23
CA ILE A 52 3.64 -5.47 -6.16
C ILE A 52 3.13 -5.61 -7.59
N VAL A 53 2.16 -6.49 -7.82
CA VAL A 53 1.52 -6.68 -9.13
C VAL A 53 0.88 -5.39 -9.63
N GLY A 54 0.14 -4.70 -8.75
CA GLY A 54 -0.53 -3.44 -9.10
C GLY A 54 0.45 -2.34 -9.47
N THR A 55 1.50 -2.14 -8.68
CA THR A 55 2.54 -1.14 -8.96
C THR A 55 3.24 -1.42 -10.29
N GLN A 56 3.60 -2.68 -10.57
CA GLN A 56 4.22 -3.03 -11.84
C GLN A 56 3.27 -2.83 -13.02
N ALA A 57 1.99 -3.16 -12.88
CA ALA A 57 1.00 -2.91 -13.92
C ALA A 57 0.84 -1.41 -14.22
N VAL A 58 0.80 -0.57 -13.20
CA VAL A 58 0.80 0.89 -13.34
C VAL A 58 2.04 1.38 -14.08
N LEU A 59 3.24 0.92 -13.70
CA LEU A 59 4.49 1.29 -14.37
C LEU A 59 4.49 0.88 -15.84
N ASN A 60 4.03 -0.33 -16.18
CA ASN A 60 3.95 -0.81 -17.56
C ASN A 60 3.04 0.10 -18.41
N VAL A 61 1.90 0.50 -17.87
CA VAL A 61 0.93 1.35 -18.58
C VAL A 61 1.45 2.79 -18.70
N LEU A 62 2.01 3.37 -17.63
CA LEU A 62 2.47 4.76 -17.64
C LEU A 62 3.68 4.96 -18.54
N THR A 63 4.60 3.99 -18.58
CA THR A 63 5.79 4.07 -19.46
C THR A 63 5.48 3.74 -20.91
N GLY A 64 4.31 3.17 -21.20
CA GLY A 64 3.90 2.74 -22.54
C GLY A 64 4.63 1.48 -23.04
N GLU A 65 5.52 0.90 -22.24
CA GLU A 65 6.29 -0.30 -22.56
C GLU A 65 6.36 -1.21 -21.34
N ARG A 66 5.99 -2.50 -21.54
CA ARG A 66 6.00 -3.50 -20.47
C ARG A 66 7.41 -3.73 -19.96
N TYR A 67 7.56 -3.62 -18.63
CA TYR A 67 8.84 -3.82 -17.93
C TYR A 67 10.00 -2.92 -18.41
N LYS A 68 9.71 -1.76 -19.00
CA LYS A 68 10.72 -0.72 -19.24
C LYS A 68 11.41 -0.37 -17.93
N THR A 69 10.62 -0.23 -16.88
CA THR A 69 11.08 -0.11 -15.49
C THR A 69 10.52 -1.30 -14.70
N ILE A 70 11.39 -2.02 -14.01
CA ILE A 70 11.01 -3.10 -13.10
C ILE A 70 11.14 -2.57 -11.67
N ALA A 71 10.04 -2.60 -10.92
CA ALA A 71 10.04 -2.22 -9.51
C ALA A 71 10.96 -3.16 -8.71
N LYS A 72 11.57 -2.66 -7.64
CA LYS A 72 12.47 -3.42 -6.78
C LYS A 72 11.82 -4.71 -6.25
N GLU A 73 10.58 -4.61 -5.80
CA GLU A 73 9.81 -5.72 -5.25
C GLU A 73 9.45 -6.75 -6.34
N THR A 74 9.13 -6.29 -7.55
CA THR A 74 8.91 -7.15 -8.72
C THR A 74 10.19 -7.92 -9.07
N ALA A 75 11.33 -7.23 -9.06
CA ALA A 75 12.64 -7.88 -9.26
C ALA A 75 12.91 -8.91 -8.15
N GLY A 76 12.56 -8.63 -6.90
CA GLY A 76 12.68 -9.57 -5.78
C GLY A 76 11.88 -10.86 -5.99
N ILE A 77 10.63 -10.76 -6.48
CA ILE A 77 9.84 -11.95 -6.84
C ILE A 77 10.54 -12.77 -7.93
N LEU A 78 10.98 -12.11 -9.00
CA LEU A 78 11.68 -12.77 -10.10
C LEU A 78 13.00 -13.42 -9.65
N LYS A 79 13.68 -12.86 -8.66
CA LYS A 79 14.89 -13.41 -8.05
C LYS A 79 14.62 -14.56 -7.07
N GLY A 80 13.35 -14.82 -6.71
CA GLY A 80 12.99 -15.85 -5.73
C GLY A 80 13.05 -15.39 -4.26
N GLU A 81 13.26 -14.09 -3.99
CA GLU A 81 13.36 -13.54 -2.63
C GLU A 81 12.04 -13.59 -1.85
N TYR A 82 10.90 -13.84 -2.53
CA TYR A 82 9.57 -14.02 -1.92
C TYR A 82 9.17 -15.49 -1.76
N GLY A 83 10.09 -16.42 -2.07
CA GLY A 83 9.85 -17.85 -1.99
C GLY A 83 9.31 -18.45 -3.30
N HIS A 84 8.76 -19.66 -3.16
CA HIS A 84 8.31 -20.44 -4.30
C HIS A 84 7.01 -19.89 -4.90
N THR A 85 6.97 -19.78 -6.24
CA THR A 85 5.77 -19.37 -6.97
C THR A 85 4.96 -20.59 -7.45
N PRO A 86 3.63 -20.48 -7.64
CA PRO A 86 2.78 -21.58 -8.11
C PRO A 86 3.23 -22.25 -9.42
N VAL A 87 3.75 -21.43 -10.35
CA VAL A 87 4.38 -21.90 -11.60
C VAL A 87 5.67 -21.11 -11.84
N PRO A 88 6.56 -21.55 -12.74
CA PRO A 88 7.78 -20.79 -13.06
C PRO A 88 7.44 -19.36 -13.49
N VAL A 89 8.25 -18.40 -13.04
CA VAL A 89 8.17 -17.00 -13.49
C VAL A 89 8.65 -16.88 -14.94
N ASN A 90 8.37 -15.75 -15.58
CA ASN A 90 8.84 -15.45 -16.92
C ASN A 90 10.37 -15.48 -16.98
N ALA A 91 10.93 -16.46 -17.73
CA ALA A 91 12.37 -16.72 -17.76
C ALA A 91 13.18 -15.56 -18.34
N ALA A 92 12.65 -14.82 -19.32
CA ALA A 92 13.34 -13.69 -19.90
C ALA A 92 13.45 -12.52 -18.91
N LEU A 93 12.38 -12.26 -18.16
CA LEU A 93 12.39 -11.24 -17.09
C LEU A 93 13.31 -11.66 -15.94
N GLN A 94 13.27 -12.93 -15.55
CA GLN A 94 14.15 -13.48 -14.52
C GLN A 94 15.63 -13.31 -14.90
N ALA A 95 16.01 -13.73 -16.11
CA ALA A 95 17.37 -13.57 -16.60
C ALA A 95 17.84 -12.10 -16.60
N ARG A 96 16.93 -11.18 -16.96
CA ARG A 96 17.21 -9.74 -16.97
C ARG A 96 17.50 -9.19 -15.58
N VAL A 97 16.76 -9.58 -14.55
CA VAL A 97 16.97 -9.06 -13.19
C VAL A 97 18.08 -9.78 -12.44
N LEU A 98 18.44 -10.99 -12.84
CA LEU A 98 19.55 -11.76 -12.27
C LEU A 98 20.92 -11.31 -12.79
N GLU A 99 20.98 -10.69 -13.96
CA GLU A 99 22.23 -10.20 -14.56
C GLU A 99 23.35 -11.26 -14.57
N GLY A 100 22.98 -12.51 -14.82
CA GLY A 100 23.90 -13.66 -14.80
C GLY A 100 24.06 -14.35 -13.43
N GLY A 101 23.41 -13.84 -12.39
CA GLY A 101 23.36 -14.50 -11.09
C GLY A 101 22.38 -15.69 -11.07
N ALA A 102 22.32 -16.38 -9.92
CA ALA A 102 21.39 -17.48 -9.70
C ALA A 102 20.18 -17.02 -8.84
N PRO A 103 18.97 -17.54 -9.10
CA PRO A 103 17.81 -17.23 -8.26
C PRO A 103 17.92 -17.90 -6.89
N VAL A 104 17.24 -17.32 -5.91
CA VAL A 104 17.05 -17.94 -4.59
C VAL A 104 16.11 -19.12 -4.74
N THR A 105 16.57 -20.32 -4.38
CA THR A 105 15.80 -21.58 -4.48
C THR A 105 15.50 -22.23 -3.13
N CYS A 106 16.18 -21.77 -2.07
CA CYS A 106 15.89 -22.15 -0.69
C CYS A 106 14.79 -21.26 -0.08
N ARG A 107 14.36 -21.55 1.12
CA ARG A 107 13.48 -20.65 1.88
C ARG A 107 14.23 -19.34 2.16
N PRO A 108 13.73 -18.18 1.69
CA PRO A 108 14.47 -16.91 1.82
C PRO A 108 14.85 -16.56 3.26
N ALA A 109 14.02 -16.95 4.25
CA ALA A 109 14.31 -16.73 5.65
C ALA A 109 15.59 -17.44 6.14
N ASP A 110 16.02 -18.50 5.46
CA ASP A 110 17.26 -19.23 5.84
C ASP A 110 18.52 -18.46 5.46
N LEU A 111 18.38 -17.42 4.63
CA LEU A 111 19.47 -16.52 4.24
C LEU A 111 19.65 -15.34 5.21
N LEU A 112 18.68 -15.12 6.10
CA LEU A 112 18.73 -14.03 7.08
C LEU A 112 19.77 -14.35 8.15
N LYS A 113 20.56 -13.35 8.49
CA LYS A 113 21.51 -13.41 9.59
C LYS A 113 21.01 -12.57 10.75
N PRO A 114 21.41 -12.89 12.00
CA PRO A 114 21.16 -12.00 13.13
C PRO A 114 21.86 -10.66 12.92
N GLU A 115 21.09 -9.57 12.81
CA GLU A 115 21.61 -8.23 12.47
C GLU A 115 21.58 -7.28 13.67
N LEU A 116 20.96 -7.66 14.79
CA LEU A 116 20.70 -6.75 15.90
C LEU A 116 21.97 -6.11 16.48
N ALA A 117 23.05 -6.88 16.60
CA ALA A 117 24.32 -6.36 17.14
C ALA A 117 24.97 -5.32 16.22
N GLU A 118 24.90 -5.52 14.90
CA GLU A 118 25.42 -4.57 13.90
C GLU A 118 24.55 -3.31 13.87
N LEU A 119 23.22 -3.46 13.91
CA LEU A 119 22.27 -2.36 13.97
C LEU A 119 22.46 -1.52 15.24
N GLU A 120 22.66 -2.17 16.40
CA GLU A 120 22.94 -1.46 17.64
C GLU A 120 24.23 -0.65 17.56
N ALA A 121 25.31 -1.23 17.04
CA ALA A 121 26.59 -0.53 16.87
C ALA A 121 26.42 0.67 15.92
N ASP A 122 25.70 0.51 14.80
CA ASP A 122 25.48 1.57 13.83
C ASP A 122 24.60 2.70 14.41
N VAL A 123 23.51 2.37 15.09
CA VAL A 123 22.63 3.39 15.73
C VAL A 123 23.39 4.16 16.80
N ARG A 124 24.21 3.48 17.62
CA ARG A 124 25.05 4.16 18.64
C ARG A 124 26.08 5.10 17.99
N ARG A 125 26.72 4.68 16.90
CA ARG A 125 27.64 5.52 16.13
C ARG A 125 26.92 6.76 15.59
N GLN A 126 25.77 6.58 14.91
CA GLN A 126 24.99 7.67 14.35
C GLN A 126 24.49 8.65 15.45
N ALA A 127 24.08 8.10 16.59
CA ALA A 127 23.66 8.91 17.74
C ALA A 127 24.81 9.78 18.25
N GLN A 128 26.01 9.21 18.35
CA GLN A 128 27.19 9.94 18.79
C GLN A 128 27.57 11.05 17.80
N GLU A 129 27.59 10.76 16.49
CA GLU A 129 27.91 11.71 15.42
C GLU A 129 26.92 12.89 15.39
N LYS A 130 25.65 12.65 15.70
CA LYS A 130 24.58 13.65 15.66
C LYS A 130 24.26 14.29 17.01
N GLY A 131 24.93 13.87 18.08
CA GLY A 131 24.66 14.35 19.43
C GLY A 131 23.29 13.92 19.98
N ILE A 132 22.76 12.80 19.55
CA ILE A 132 21.48 12.24 19.99
C ILE A 132 21.69 11.49 21.31
N THR A 133 20.87 11.78 22.31
CA THR A 133 20.82 11.01 23.55
C THR A 133 19.84 9.85 23.38
N LEU A 134 20.36 8.62 23.44
CA LEU A 134 19.54 7.41 23.41
C LEU A 134 18.78 7.21 24.72
N ALA A 135 17.67 6.47 24.69
CA ALA A 135 16.92 6.09 25.87
C ALA A 135 17.76 5.22 26.82
N GLY A 136 17.36 5.17 28.10
CA GLY A 136 18.01 4.31 29.09
C GLY A 136 18.02 2.82 28.68
N ASN A 137 16.98 2.38 27.99
CA ASN A 137 16.94 1.08 27.26
C ASN A 137 17.20 1.35 25.77
N ALA A 138 18.46 1.31 25.36
CA ALA A 138 18.86 1.64 23.99
C ALA A 138 18.26 0.70 22.92
N ILE A 139 17.81 -0.50 23.30
CA ILE A 139 17.22 -1.44 22.36
C ILE A 139 15.94 -0.91 21.69
N ASP A 140 15.15 -0.11 22.41
CA ASP A 140 13.92 0.48 21.87
C ASP A 140 14.25 1.47 20.75
N ASP A 141 15.31 2.25 20.91
CA ASP A 141 15.80 3.19 19.91
C ASP A 141 16.41 2.46 18.71
N VAL A 142 17.16 1.40 18.96
CA VAL A 142 17.73 0.54 17.89
C VAL A 142 16.62 -0.06 17.05
N LEU A 143 15.59 -0.63 17.66
CA LEU A 143 14.45 -1.21 16.96
C LEU A 143 13.64 -0.13 16.21
N THR A 144 13.51 1.07 16.79
CA THR A 144 12.85 2.20 16.12
C THR A 144 13.57 2.58 14.82
N VAL A 145 14.90 2.65 14.84
CA VAL A 145 15.68 2.95 13.63
C VAL A 145 15.71 1.76 12.67
N ALA A 146 15.81 0.52 13.18
CA ALA A 146 15.81 -0.68 12.35
C ALA A 146 14.52 -0.83 11.54
N LEU A 147 13.36 -0.57 12.16
CA LEU A 147 12.06 -0.66 11.52
C LEU A 147 11.74 0.55 10.62
N PHE A 148 12.21 1.73 11.00
CA PHE A 148 11.92 3.00 10.32
C PHE A 148 13.20 3.85 10.18
N PRO A 149 14.17 3.50 9.31
CA PRO A 149 15.50 4.09 9.32
C PRO A 149 15.52 5.63 9.28
N GLN A 150 14.82 6.23 8.34
CA GLN A 150 14.81 7.69 8.18
C GLN A 150 13.94 8.40 9.22
N ILE A 151 12.72 7.89 9.41
CA ILE A 151 11.75 8.49 10.34
C ILE A 151 12.18 8.25 11.78
N GLY A 152 12.72 7.07 12.08
CA GLY A 152 13.24 6.72 13.39
C GLY A 152 14.39 7.63 13.83
N LEU A 153 15.38 7.87 12.96
CA LEU A 153 16.46 8.83 13.25
C LEU A 153 15.92 10.24 13.48
N LYS A 154 15.01 10.73 12.62
CA LYS A 154 14.36 12.04 12.81
C LYS A 154 13.60 12.10 14.13
N PHE A 155 12.94 11.02 14.51
CA PHE A 155 12.26 10.93 15.82
C PHE A 155 13.27 11.02 16.97
N LEU A 156 14.38 10.28 16.93
CA LEU A 156 15.38 10.30 17.98
C LEU A 156 16.02 11.69 18.13
N GLU A 157 16.32 12.37 17.01
CA GLU A 157 16.84 13.75 16.99
C GLU A 157 15.87 14.75 17.66
N ASN A 158 14.57 14.51 17.53
CA ASN A 158 13.52 15.46 17.91
C ASN A 158 12.59 14.94 19.00
N ARG A 159 12.92 13.87 19.70
CA ARG A 159 12.06 13.21 20.70
C ARG A 159 11.45 14.18 21.72
N HIS A 160 12.19 15.21 22.11
CA HIS A 160 11.75 16.21 23.08
C HIS A 160 11.26 17.51 22.45
N ASN A 161 11.10 17.55 21.12
CA ASN A 161 10.64 18.72 20.38
C ASN A 161 9.36 18.40 19.61
N PRO A 162 8.17 18.49 20.24
CA PRO A 162 6.89 18.20 19.58
C PRO A 162 6.65 19.05 18.32
N ALA A 163 7.23 20.25 18.25
CA ALA A 163 7.06 21.15 17.10
C ALA A 163 7.75 20.67 15.83
N ALA A 164 8.64 19.66 15.92
CA ALA A 164 9.29 19.05 14.77
C ALA A 164 8.41 18.00 14.06
N PHE A 165 7.27 17.67 14.66
CA PHE A 165 6.33 16.68 14.13
C PHE A 165 5.03 17.34 13.66
N GLU A 166 4.22 16.61 12.91
CA GLU A 166 2.90 17.07 12.53
C GLU A 166 2.06 17.34 13.78
N LEU A 167 1.42 18.51 13.79
CA LEU A 167 0.45 18.82 14.84
C LEU A 167 -0.68 17.78 14.80
N LEU A 168 -1.08 17.30 15.97
CA LEU A 168 -2.28 16.47 16.05
C LEU A 168 -3.44 17.23 15.37
N PRO A 169 -4.24 16.56 14.53
CA PRO A 169 -5.43 17.18 13.97
C PRO A 169 -6.24 17.78 15.12
N GLN A 170 -6.35 19.10 15.13
CA GLN A 170 -7.30 19.72 16.06
C GLN A 170 -8.67 19.18 15.65
N ALA A 171 -9.40 18.58 16.60
CA ALA A 171 -10.79 18.27 16.38
C ALA A 171 -11.42 19.58 15.90
N GLU A 172 -11.81 19.65 14.63
CA GLU A 172 -12.67 20.73 14.16
C GLU A 172 -13.79 20.79 15.17
N ALA A 173 -13.92 21.95 15.84
CA ALA A 173 -15.03 22.17 16.75
C ALA A 173 -16.26 21.78 15.96
N ALA A 174 -16.93 20.70 16.39
CA ALA A 174 -18.04 20.13 15.64
C ALA A 174 -18.98 21.30 15.35
N GLN A 175 -18.97 21.77 14.09
CA GLN A 175 -19.95 22.75 13.67
C GLN A 175 -21.27 22.11 14.07
N PRO A 176 -22.13 22.80 14.83
CA PRO A 176 -23.40 22.24 15.20
C PRO A 176 -24.04 21.81 13.90
N VAL A 177 -24.10 20.50 13.70
CA VAL A 177 -24.82 19.94 12.57
C VAL A 177 -26.20 20.53 12.72
N ALA A 178 -26.54 21.47 11.83
CA ALA A 178 -27.88 22.01 11.78
C ALA A 178 -28.77 20.78 11.84
N LYS A 179 -29.55 20.63 12.93
CA LYS A 179 -30.49 19.52 13.07
C LYS A 179 -31.25 19.52 11.76
N ALA A 180 -30.94 18.53 10.89
CA ALA A 180 -31.79 18.29 9.75
C ALA A 180 -33.18 18.18 10.36
N GLU A 181 -34.06 19.14 10.02
CA GLU A 181 -35.47 19.03 10.40
C GLU A 181 -35.86 17.63 9.95
N LYS A 182 -36.22 16.80 10.92
CA LYS A 182 -36.77 15.49 10.60
C LYS A 182 -37.91 15.76 9.62
N PRO A 183 -37.83 15.20 8.40
CA PRO A 183 -38.98 15.30 7.51
C PRO A 183 -40.19 14.84 8.28
N ALA A 184 -41.26 15.61 8.21
CA ALA A 184 -42.48 15.33 8.95
C ALA A 184 -42.80 13.84 8.77
N ALA A 185 -42.86 13.10 9.90
CA ALA A 185 -42.98 11.66 9.93
C ALA A 185 -44.32 11.13 9.39
N SER A 186 -45.18 12.03 8.94
CA SER A 186 -46.46 11.70 8.30
C SER A 186 -46.71 12.54 7.07
N GLY A 187 -47.00 11.90 5.94
CA GLY A 187 -47.31 12.56 4.69
C GLY A 187 -47.95 11.63 3.69
N ILE A 188 -48.64 12.21 2.70
CA ILE A 188 -49.17 11.47 1.56
C ILE A 188 -48.20 11.73 0.38
N TYR A 189 -47.63 10.67 -0.14
CA TYR A 189 -46.67 10.71 -1.27
C TYR A 189 -47.26 9.97 -2.45
N THR A 190 -47.03 10.48 -3.66
CA THR A 190 -47.29 9.74 -4.88
C THR A 190 -45.96 9.11 -5.35
N VAL A 191 -45.93 7.80 -5.38
CA VAL A 191 -44.74 7.02 -5.83
C VAL A 191 -45.10 6.40 -7.17
N GLU A 192 -44.30 6.64 -8.17
CA GLU A 192 -44.44 6.02 -9.49
C GLU A 192 -43.48 4.83 -9.63
N VAL A 193 -44.05 3.66 -9.96
CA VAL A 193 -43.28 2.44 -10.21
C VAL A 193 -43.76 1.87 -11.55
N GLU A 194 -42.83 1.68 -12.50
CA GLU A 194 -43.10 1.15 -13.85
C GLU A 194 -44.28 1.85 -14.57
N GLY A 195 -44.36 3.19 -14.46
CA GLY A 195 -45.39 4.01 -15.09
C GLY A 195 -46.76 3.96 -14.40
N LYS A 196 -46.88 3.35 -13.21
CA LYS A 196 -48.08 3.33 -12.37
C LYS A 196 -47.87 4.20 -11.15
N ALA A 197 -48.79 5.14 -10.91
CA ALA A 197 -48.75 6.01 -9.75
C ALA A 197 -49.52 5.35 -8.56
N PHE A 198 -48.86 5.32 -7.40
CA PHE A 198 -49.40 4.81 -6.14
C PHE A 198 -49.44 5.95 -5.11
N VAL A 199 -50.57 6.12 -4.44
CA VAL A 199 -50.66 7.05 -3.31
C VAL A 199 -50.27 6.31 -2.04
N VAL A 200 -49.18 6.72 -1.42
CA VAL A 200 -48.61 6.09 -0.20
C VAL A 200 -48.77 7.06 0.95
N LYS A 201 -49.47 6.63 2.01
CA LYS A 201 -49.55 7.38 3.26
C LYS A 201 -48.49 6.84 4.22
N VAL A 202 -47.56 7.72 4.63
CA VAL A 202 -46.55 7.41 5.62
C VAL A 202 -47.02 7.97 6.97
N SER A 203 -47.05 7.15 7.99
CA SER A 203 -47.34 7.54 9.39
C SER A 203 -46.27 6.94 10.29
N ASP A 204 -46.02 7.57 11.44
CA ASP A 204 -45.17 6.97 12.47
C ASP A 204 -45.76 5.59 12.86
N GLY A 205 -44.89 4.55 12.72
CA GLY A 205 -45.22 3.21 13.18
C GLY A 205 -45.25 3.17 14.70
N GLY A 206 -46.35 2.68 15.26
CA GLY A 206 -46.47 2.38 16.68
C GLY A 206 -45.71 1.11 17.06
#